data_7b5af1e6c87ab86759f450adb777b05e
#
_entry.id   7b5af1e6c87ab86759f450adb777b05e
#
_cell.length_a   1.000
_cell.length_b   1.000
_cell.length_c   1.000
_cell.angle_alpha   90.00
_cell.angle_beta   90.00
_cell.angle_gamma   90.00
#
_symmetry.space_group_name_H-M   'P 1'
#
loop_
_entity.id
_entity.type
_entity.pdbx_description
1 polymer ?
#
loop_
_entity_poly.entity_id
_entity_poly.type
_entity_poly.pdbx_seq_one_letter_code
_entity_poly.pdbx_strand_id
1 'polypeptide(L)'
;KLEHFGMAEPGDCRLVFTAGAEELAAAVAQVQAEPDAPQEEDGLLTEAVNRTILGGFSALYEQLVQEYHVVPVTDPDFELLAVNRAEGFRAGAQFYALPPLEVGAYTGFVQPIEPHPIRQLTIELEINRHHGDEERAADAAGKAALRQQVAREIWAQRCAQAEQRARKELVWQLGDAVKGPLPKQLVGGNYFAEQRQFNLSLQANGINFDQFLKVRGQTVEEFRAWLHAQAERKLRSWLGLLLVAEKEGLAPTDAEVEAAAAHWDAKLDGERTFPANDARKVRQRLARERAEQFIVGLYPHAAAR
;
A
#
# COMPACT_ATOMS: atom_id res chain seq x y z
N LYS A 1 7.96 3.25 -29.95
CA LYS A 1 8.28 1.91 -30.44
C LYS A 1 9.05 1.12 -29.37
N LEU A 2 8.67 -0.14 -29.10
CA LEU A 2 9.40 -1.02 -28.19
C LEU A 2 10.74 -1.47 -28.81
N GLU A 3 11.84 -1.36 -28.05
CA GLU A 3 13.14 -1.91 -28.43
C GLU A 3 13.44 -3.22 -27.68
N HIS A 4 13.15 -3.26 -26.40
CA HIS A 4 13.44 -4.40 -25.55
C HIS A 4 12.42 -4.52 -24.41
N PHE A 5 12.06 -5.77 -24.08
CA PHE A 5 11.36 -6.13 -22.86
C PHE A 5 12.00 -7.37 -22.24
N GLY A 6 12.16 -7.40 -20.94
CA GLY A 6 12.71 -8.54 -20.21
C GLY A 6 12.48 -8.45 -18.71
N MET A 7 12.77 -9.53 -18.01
CA MET A 7 12.73 -9.60 -16.56
C MET A 7 14.15 -9.76 -16.01
N ALA A 8 14.59 -8.83 -15.16
CA ALA A 8 15.89 -8.90 -14.50
C ALA A 8 15.88 -9.93 -13.35
N GLU A 9 14.79 -9.99 -12.62
CA GLU A 9 14.44 -11.01 -11.62
C GLU A 9 12.96 -11.40 -11.82
N PRO A 10 12.49 -12.53 -11.30
CA PRO A 10 11.07 -12.89 -11.39
C PRO A 10 10.17 -11.78 -10.84
N GLY A 11 9.37 -11.18 -11.72
CA GLY A 11 8.50 -10.05 -11.40
C GLY A 11 9.13 -8.66 -11.58
N ASP A 12 10.44 -8.51 -11.82
CA ASP A 12 11.09 -7.21 -12.15
C ASP A 12 11.08 -7.01 -13.67
N CYS A 13 10.06 -6.34 -14.18
CA CYS A 13 9.84 -6.08 -15.59
C CYS A 13 10.54 -4.79 -16.00
N ARG A 14 11.39 -4.90 -17.04
CA ARG A 14 12.13 -3.76 -17.61
C ARG A 14 11.92 -3.69 -19.11
N LEU A 15 11.72 -2.49 -19.60
CA LEU A 15 11.60 -2.25 -21.03
C LEU A 15 12.36 -1.01 -21.46
N VAL A 16 12.74 -0.97 -22.71
CA VAL A 16 13.33 0.18 -23.38
C VAL A 16 12.50 0.48 -24.63
N PHE A 17 12.14 1.73 -24.81
CA PHE A 17 11.34 2.19 -25.92
C PHE A 17 11.82 3.54 -26.45
N THR A 18 11.45 3.84 -27.69
CA THR A 18 11.78 5.07 -28.38
C THR A 18 10.55 5.78 -28.90
N ALA A 19 10.63 7.11 -28.95
CA ALA A 19 9.74 7.95 -29.73
C ALA A 19 10.57 8.73 -30.79
N GLY A 20 10.02 8.86 -31.99
CA GLY A 20 10.73 9.51 -33.08
C GLY A 20 10.78 11.04 -32.96
N ALA A 21 11.59 11.67 -33.84
CA ALA A 21 11.73 13.12 -33.90
C ALA A 21 10.39 13.86 -34.11
N GLU A 22 9.50 13.30 -34.95
CA GLU A 22 8.20 13.89 -35.23
C GLU A 22 7.29 13.92 -33.99
N GLU A 23 7.27 12.81 -33.23
CA GLU A 23 6.49 12.71 -31.99
C GLU A 23 7.00 13.69 -30.93
N LEU A 24 8.33 13.77 -30.77
CA LEU A 24 8.96 14.72 -29.85
C LEU A 24 8.72 16.17 -30.28
N ALA A 25 8.84 16.48 -31.58
CA ALA A 25 8.62 17.83 -32.12
C ALA A 25 7.16 18.29 -31.91
N ALA A 26 6.19 17.38 -32.12
CA ALA A 26 4.79 17.68 -31.86
C ALA A 26 4.52 17.99 -30.37
N ALA A 27 5.13 17.21 -29.46
CA ALA A 27 5.03 17.47 -28.02
C ALA A 27 5.72 18.77 -27.60
N VAL A 28 6.89 19.09 -28.15
CA VAL A 28 7.57 20.37 -27.92
C VAL A 28 6.71 21.56 -28.34
N ALA A 29 6.06 21.48 -29.52
CA ALA A 29 5.19 22.54 -29.99
C ALA A 29 3.96 22.73 -29.09
N GLN A 30 3.40 21.64 -28.55
CA GLN A 30 2.28 21.71 -27.59
C GLN A 30 2.71 22.37 -26.27
N VAL A 31 3.86 21.99 -25.71
CA VAL A 31 4.38 22.59 -24.46
C VAL A 31 4.68 24.07 -24.67
N GLN A 32 5.30 24.46 -25.81
CA GLN A 32 5.61 25.86 -26.12
C GLN A 32 4.37 26.75 -26.25
N ALA A 33 3.23 26.19 -26.60
CA ALA A 33 1.97 26.92 -26.73
C ALA A 33 1.31 27.23 -25.37
N GLU A 34 1.81 26.70 -24.27
CA GLU A 34 1.27 26.92 -22.94
C GLU A 34 1.82 28.21 -22.29
N PRO A 35 1.00 28.94 -21.50
CA PRO A 35 1.42 30.17 -20.86
C PRO A 35 2.62 30.02 -19.91
N ASP A 36 2.75 28.84 -19.27
CA ASP A 36 3.77 28.52 -18.27
C ASP A 36 4.88 27.63 -18.84
N ALA A 37 5.08 27.65 -20.18
CA ALA A 37 6.10 26.83 -20.83
C ALA A 37 7.51 27.11 -20.25
N PRO A 38 8.30 26.06 -19.98
CA PRO A 38 9.70 26.24 -19.56
C PRO A 38 10.49 27.08 -20.59
N GLN A 39 11.25 28.07 -20.09
CA GLN A 39 12.06 28.93 -20.95
C GLN A 39 13.41 28.30 -21.32
N GLU A 40 13.87 27.36 -20.48
CA GLU A 40 15.11 26.63 -20.70
C GLU A 40 14.86 25.40 -21.60
N GLU A 41 15.79 25.16 -22.54
CA GLU A 41 15.65 24.10 -23.53
C GLU A 41 15.54 22.72 -22.87
N ASP A 42 16.35 22.44 -21.83
CA ASP A 42 16.32 21.17 -21.10
C ASP A 42 15.00 20.95 -20.37
N GLY A 43 14.44 22.00 -19.79
CA GLY A 43 13.12 21.95 -19.15
C GLY A 43 11.99 21.67 -20.15
N LEU A 44 12.07 22.34 -21.32
CA LEU A 44 11.12 22.16 -22.41
C LEU A 44 11.15 20.72 -22.96
N LEU A 45 12.35 20.19 -23.21
CA LEU A 45 12.51 18.82 -23.68
C LEU A 45 12.05 17.79 -22.65
N THR A 46 12.36 18.02 -21.38
CA THR A 46 11.89 17.14 -20.29
C THR A 46 10.36 17.07 -20.23
N GLU A 47 9.70 18.24 -20.30
CA GLU A 47 8.24 18.30 -20.28
C GLU A 47 7.61 17.65 -21.53
N ALA A 48 8.20 17.89 -22.71
CA ALA A 48 7.77 17.27 -23.96
C ALA A 48 7.92 15.74 -23.94
N VAL A 49 9.02 15.23 -23.39
CA VAL A 49 9.24 13.78 -23.18
C VAL A 49 8.19 13.20 -22.23
N ASN A 50 7.97 13.83 -21.07
CA ASN A 50 6.97 13.40 -20.10
C ASN A 50 5.56 13.32 -20.75
N ARG A 51 5.19 14.31 -21.53
CA ARG A 51 3.90 14.36 -22.24
C ARG A 51 3.78 13.27 -23.31
N THR A 52 4.83 13.03 -24.07
CA THR A 52 4.88 11.95 -25.06
C THR A 52 4.74 10.58 -24.38
N ILE A 53 5.42 10.37 -23.24
CA ILE A 53 5.30 9.16 -22.44
C ILE A 53 3.86 8.98 -21.95
N LEU A 54 3.29 10.00 -21.30
CA LEU A 54 1.94 9.93 -20.77
C LEU A 54 0.87 9.69 -21.86
N GLY A 55 1.07 10.26 -23.06
CA GLY A 55 0.14 10.09 -24.18
C GLY A 55 0.26 8.75 -24.92
N GLY A 56 1.48 8.23 -25.08
CA GLY A 56 1.76 7.08 -25.96
C GLY A 56 2.12 5.76 -25.24
N PHE A 57 2.68 5.84 -24.05
CA PHE A 57 3.17 4.66 -23.35
C PHE A 57 2.06 3.70 -22.90
N SER A 58 0.87 4.22 -22.57
CA SER A 58 -0.25 3.42 -22.07
C SER A 58 -0.63 2.27 -23.02
N ALA A 59 -0.69 2.55 -24.33
CA ALA A 59 -1.02 1.53 -25.32
C ALA A 59 0.05 0.44 -25.43
N LEU A 60 1.33 0.86 -25.45
CA LEU A 60 2.47 -0.05 -25.44
C LEU A 60 2.47 -0.94 -24.19
N TYR A 61 2.22 -0.32 -23.04
CA TYR A 61 2.18 -1.00 -21.75
C TYR A 61 1.08 -2.06 -21.68
N GLU A 62 -0.16 -1.71 -22.12
CA GLU A 62 -1.26 -2.67 -22.16
C GLU A 62 -1.00 -3.83 -23.11
N GLN A 63 -0.40 -3.56 -24.28
CA GLN A 63 0.02 -4.61 -25.20
C GLN A 63 1.01 -5.57 -24.54
N LEU A 64 2.04 -5.05 -23.85
CA LEU A 64 3.02 -5.87 -23.14
C LEU A 64 2.40 -6.70 -22.03
N VAL A 65 1.53 -6.09 -21.21
CA VAL A 65 0.83 -6.80 -20.13
C VAL A 65 0.03 -7.99 -20.67
N GLN A 66 -0.62 -7.83 -21.83
CA GLN A 66 -1.40 -8.89 -22.48
C GLN A 66 -0.49 -9.95 -23.12
N GLU A 67 0.52 -9.52 -23.89
CA GLU A 67 1.41 -10.42 -24.64
C GLU A 67 2.22 -11.33 -23.70
N TYR A 68 2.74 -10.78 -22.61
CA TYR A 68 3.56 -11.52 -21.65
C TYR A 68 2.78 -12.09 -20.46
N HIS A 69 1.45 -11.91 -20.43
CA HIS A 69 0.56 -12.38 -19.37
C HIS A 69 1.04 -11.98 -17.96
N VAL A 70 1.59 -10.79 -17.81
CA VAL A 70 2.06 -10.29 -16.53
C VAL A 70 0.93 -9.57 -15.78
N VAL A 71 0.94 -9.65 -14.47
CA VAL A 71 0.00 -8.93 -13.58
C VAL A 71 0.76 -7.83 -12.87
N PRO A 72 0.75 -6.57 -13.36
CA PRO A 72 1.48 -5.48 -12.72
C PRO A 72 0.97 -5.22 -11.31
N VAL A 73 1.90 -5.02 -10.37
CA VAL A 73 1.61 -4.70 -8.95
C VAL A 73 2.13 -3.33 -8.56
N THR A 74 2.91 -2.68 -9.41
CA THR A 74 3.33 -1.28 -9.26
C THR A 74 3.11 -0.51 -10.55
N ASP A 75 3.13 0.83 -10.45
CA ASP A 75 3.21 1.69 -11.62
C ASP A 75 4.59 1.62 -12.25
N PRO A 76 4.70 1.91 -13.58
CA PRO A 76 5.99 2.07 -14.21
C PRO A 76 6.73 3.29 -13.67
N ASP A 77 8.01 3.12 -13.39
CA ASP A 77 8.97 4.19 -13.15
C ASP A 77 9.80 4.41 -14.41
N PHE A 78 10.00 5.67 -14.81
CA PHE A 78 10.60 6.03 -16.08
C PHE A 78 11.98 6.62 -15.89
N GLU A 79 12.91 6.25 -16.78
CA GLU A 79 14.24 6.79 -16.88
C GLU A 79 14.51 7.30 -18.31
N LEU A 80 14.87 8.56 -18.47
CA LEU A 80 15.28 9.10 -19.76
C LEU A 80 16.73 8.69 -20.05
N LEU A 81 16.92 7.85 -21.07
CA LEU A 81 18.24 7.33 -21.44
C LEU A 81 18.96 8.25 -22.44
N ALA A 82 18.24 8.84 -23.39
CA ALA A 82 18.76 9.79 -24.34
C ALA A 82 17.64 10.65 -24.92
N VAL A 83 17.93 11.90 -25.24
CA VAL A 83 17.04 12.80 -25.96
C VAL A 83 17.83 13.65 -26.96
N ASN A 84 17.32 13.73 -28.19
CA ASN A 84 17.86 14.56 -29.26
C ASN A 84 16.71 15.02 -30.15
N ARG A 85 16.61 16.32 -30.42
CA ARG A 85 15.53 16.87 -31.27
C ARG A 85 15.49 16.27 -32.67
N ALA A 86 16.64 15.88 -33.24
CA ALA A 86 16.73 15.33 -34.58
C ALA A 86 16.38 13.85 -34.66
N GLU A 87 16.50 13.12 -33.55
CA GLU A 87 16.33 11.65 -33.49
C GLU A 87 15.12 11.23 -32.65
N GLY A 88 14.66 12.13 -31.74
CA GLY A 88 13.63 11.81 -30.78
C GLY A 88 14.22 11.48 -29.40
N PHE A 89 13.61 10.56 -28.66
CA PHE A 89 14.14 10.14 -27.37
C PHE A 89 14.10 8.60 -27.18
N ARG A 90 14.93 8.15 -26.28
CA ARG A 90 14.99 6.77 -25.80
C ARG A 90 14.79 6.76 -24.30
N ALA A 91 13.85 5.97 -23.81
CA ALA A 91 13.53 5.87 -22.39
C ALA A 91 13.45 4.41 -21.94
N GLY A 92 13.81 4.21 -20.68
CA GLY A 92 13.55 2.97 -19.94
C GLY A 92 12.28 3.10 -19.11
N ALA A 93 11.61 1.98 -18.87
CA ALA A 93 10.59 1.90 -17.83
C ALA A 93 10.79 0.60 -17.05
N GLN A 94 10.56 0.68 -15.74
CA GLN A 94 10.59 -0.46 -14.82
C GLN A 94 9.28 -0.52 -14.05
N PHE A 95 8.70 -1.70 -13.95
CA PHE A 95 7.57 -1.96 -13.07
C PHE A 95 7.68 -3.37 -12.50
N TYR A 96 7.01 -3.60 -11.37
CA TYR A 96 6.93 -4.94 -10.80
C TYR A 96 5.61 -5.59 -11.17
N ALA A 97 5.70 -6.85 -11.58
CA ALA A 97 4.57 -7.74 -11.78
C ALA A 97 4.50 -8.75 -10.62
N LEU A 98 3.35 -9.39 -10.44
CA LEU A 98 3.19 -10.48 -9.48
C LEU A 98 4.23 -11.57 -9.78
N PRO A 99 5.19 -11.80 -8.87
CA PRO A 99 6.20 -12.82 -9.09
C PRO A 99 5.58 -14.23 -8.95
N PRO A 100 6.27 -15.29 -9.39
CA PRO A 100 5.79 -16.66 -9.29
C PRO A 100 5.82 -17.13 -7.82
N LEU A 101 4.79 -16.77 -7.09
CA LEU A 101 4.58 -17.11 -5.68
C LEU A 101 3.56 -18.24 -5.57
N GLU A 102 3.75 -19.03 -4.53
CA GLU A 102 2.81 -20.07 -4.13
C GLU A 102 2.24 -19.75 -2.75
N VAL A 103 0.93 -19.84 -2.61
CA VAL A 103 0.28 -19.74 -1.32
C VAL A 103 0.10 -21.16 -0.74
N GLY A 104 0.71 -21.40 0.43
CA GLY A 104 0.55 -22.63 1.18
C GLY A 104 -0.85 -22.77 1.79
N ALA A 105 -0.96 -23.56 2.86
CA ALA A 105 -2.21 -23.65 3.60
C ALA A 105 -2.52 -22.33 4.31
N TYR A 106 -3.67 -21.75 4.01
CA TYR A 106 -4.21 -20.55 4.68
C TYR A 106 -5.48 -20.85 5.47
N THR A 107 -5.73 -22.13 5.68
CA THR A 107 -6.76 -22.65 6.60
C THR A 107 -6.08 -23.16 7.87
N GLY A 108 -6.70 -22.97 9.04
CA GLY A 108 -6.14 -23.42 10.32
C GLY A 108 -5.28 -22.36 11.05
N PHE A 109 -5.21 -21.11 10.55
CA PHE A 109 -4.65 -20.01 11.33
C PHE A 109 -5.44 -19.83 12.63
N VAL A 110 -4.78 -19.54 13.72
CA VAL A 110 -5.40 -19.29 15.01
C VAL A 110 -4.93 -17.94 15.53
N GLN A 111 -5.88 -17.07 15.79
CA GLN A 111 -5.61 -15.78 16.41
C GLN A 111 -6.68 -15.46 17.44
N PRO A 112 -6.40 -15.58 18.73
CA PRO A 112 -7.34 -15.22 19.77
C PRO A 112 -7.58 -13.72 19.79
N ILE A 113 -8.84 -13.32 20.09
CA ILE A 113 -9.19 -11.93 20.36
C ILE A 113 -9.07 -11.72 21.86
N GLU A 114 -8.05 -11.01 22.28
CA GLU A 114 -7.77 -10.71 23.68
C GLU A 114 -7.81 -9.21 23.93
N PRO A 115 -8.98 -8.64 24.29
CA PRO A 115 -9.05 -7.25 24.69
C PRO A 115 -8.32 -7.03 26.02
N HIS A 116 -7.55 -5.96 26.11
CA HIS A 116 -6.88 -5.62 27.36
C HIS A 116 -7.89 -5.32 28.47
N PRO A 117 -7.70 -5.86 29.68
CA PRO A 117 -8.59 -5.62 30.80
C PRO A 117 -8.66 -4.14 31.17
N ILE A 118 -9.84 -3.67 31.60
CA ILE A 118 -10.02 -2.29 32.06
C ILE A 118 -9.61 -2.21 33.54
N ARG A 119 -8.74 -1.25 33.84
CA ARG A 119 -8.39 -0.89 35.23
C ARG A 119 -9.27 0.25 35.69
N GLN A 120 -9.60 0.29 36.97
CA GLN A 120 -10.42 1.36 37.57
C GLN A 120 -9.81 2.74 37.31
N LEU A 121 -8.50 2.89 37.42
CA LEU A 121 -7.79 4.13 37.13
C LEU A 121 -8.03 4.62 35.67
N THR A 122 -8.17 3.72 34.71
CA THR A 122 -8.46 4.10 33.31
C THR A 122 -9.84 4.74 33.21
N ILE A 123 -10.83 4.21 33.92
CA ILE A 123 -12.19 4.76 33.94
C ILE A 123 -12.17 6.15 34.59
N GLU A 124 -11.48 6.30 35.70
CA GLU A 124 -11.36 7.58 36.43
C GLU A 124 -10.66 8.66 35.60
N LEU A 125 -9.58 8.28 34.87
CA LEU A 125 -8.87 9.21 33.98
C LEU A 125 -9.76 9.66 32.81
N GLU A 126 -10.55 8.75 32.25
CA GLU A 126 -11.46 9.05 31.14
C GLU A 126 -12.61 9.98 31.59
N ILE A 127 -13.20 9.71 32.77
CA ILE A 127 -14.21 10.57 33.36
C ILE A 127 -13.65 11.96 33.62
N ASN A 128 -12.48 12.07 34.23
CA ASN A 128 -11.86 13.37 34.52
C ASN A 128 -11.54 14.16 33.24
N ARG A 129 -11.20 13.47 32.14
CA ARG A 129 -10.84 14.11 30.88
C ARG A 129 -12.03 14.60 30.08
N HIS A 130 -13.12 13.83 30.06
CA HIS A 130 -14.24 14.06 29.13
C HIS A 130 -15.60 14.30 29.85
N HIS A 131 -15.76 13.88 31.09
CA HIS A 131 -17.01 13.90 31.82
C HIS A 131 -16.90 14.57 33.22
N GLY A 132 -15.86 15.35 33.45
CA GLY A 132 -15.60 15.95 34.79
C GLY A 132 -16.71 16.85 35.30
N ASP A 133 -17.42 17.54 34.42
CA ASP A 133 -18.56 18.42 34.81
C ASP A 133 -19.81 17.60 35.13
N GLU A 134 -20.08 16.54 34.36
CA GLU A 134 -21.18 15.61 34.64
C GLU A 134 -20.97 14.89 35.97
N GLU A 135 -19.77 14.42 36.25
CA GLU A 135 -19.45 13.75 37.50
C GLU A 135 -19.63 14.68 38.70
N ARG A 136 -19.24 15.96 38.56
CA ARG A 136 -19.41 16.96 39.62
C ARG A 136 -20.88 17.30 39.94
N ALA A 137 -21.71 17.32 38.90
CA ALA A 137 -23.14 17.62 39.00
C ALA A 137 -23.99 16.40 39.45
N ALA A 138 -23.49 15.18 39.34
CA ALA A 138 -24.21 13.95 39.60
C ALA A 138 -24.23 13.60 41.12
N ASP A 139 -25.33 13.01 41.56
CA ASP A 139 -25.42 12.34 42.86
C ASP A 139 -24.67 10.97 42.85
N ALA A 140 -24.71 10.25 43.95
CA ALA A 140 -24.00 8.98 44.09
C ALA A 140 -24.48 7.93 43.08
N ALA A 141 -25.75 7.87 42.75
CA ALA A 141 -26.32 6.96 41.78
C ALA A 141 -25.90 7.35 40.34
N GLY A 142 -25.94 8.65 40.02
CA GLY A 142 -25.47 9.19 38.75
C GLY A 142 -24.00 8.96 38.52
N LYS A 143 -23.15 9.11 39.51
CA LYS A 143 -21.71 8.77 39.44
C LYS A 143 -21.46 7.30 39.17
N ALA A 144 -22.23 6.41 39.78
CA ALA A 144 -22.13 4.98 39.54
C ALA A 144 -22.57 4.62 38.11
N ALA A 145 -23.67 5.22 37.64
CA ALA A 145 -24.16 5.04 36.26
C ALA A 145 -23.15 5.55 35.22
N LEU A 146 -22.56 6.73 35.43
CA LEU A 146 -21.53 7.28 34.57
C LEU A 146 -20.30 6.37 34.48
N ARG A 147 -19.82 5.86 35.62
CA ARG A 147 -18.70 4.91 35.64
C ARG A 147 -18.98 3.63 34.83
N GLN A 148 -20.21 3.10 34.95
CA GLN A 148 -20.62 1.92 34.18
C GLN A 148 -20.73 2.22 32.68
N GLN A 149 -21.21 3.40 32.30
CA GLN A 149 -21.30 3.82 30.92
C GLN A 149 -19.90 3.93 30.31
N VAL A 150 -19.01 4.68 30.93
CA VAL A 150 -17.62 4.88 30.47
C VAL A 150 -16.86 3.55 30.41
N ALA A 151 -17.07 2.64 31.38
CA ALA A 151 -16.48 1.32 31.35
C ALA A 151 -16.96 0.49 30.13
N ARG A 152 -18.25 0.57 29.77
CA ARG A 152 -18.79 -0.11 28.57
C ARG A 152 -18.20 0.48 27.27
N GLU A 153 -18.07 1.79 27.18
CA GLU A 153 -17.50 2.47 26.02
C GLU A 153 -16.03 2.08 25.83
N ILE A 154 -15.21 2.14 26.89
CA ILE A 154 -13.81 1.71 26.87
C ILE A 154 -13.71 0.23 26.48
N TRP A 155 -14.60 -0.62 27.01
CA TRP A 155 -14.59 -2.05 26.67
C TRP A 155 -14.90 -2.30 25.20
N ALA A 156 -15.94 -1.67 24.67
CA ALA A 156 -16.31 -1.76 23.27
C ALA A 156 -15.14 -1.33 22.35
N GLN A 157 -14.47 -0.23 22.70
CA GLN A 157 -13.31 0.24 21.97
C GLN A 157 -12.15 -0.76 22.02
N ARG A 158 -11.87 -1.36 23.19
CA ARG A 158 -10.81 -2.37 23.35
C ARG A 158 -11.10 -3.66 22.59
N CYS A 159 -12.37 -4.08 22.57
CA CYS A 159 -12.80 -5.22 21.75
C CYS A 159 -12.56 -4.94 20.26
N ALA A 160 -13.01 -3.80 19.76
CA ALA A 160 -12.78 -3.40 18.37
C ALA A 160 -11.28 -3.34 18.01
N GLN A 161 -10.44 -2.80 18.90
CA GLN A 161 -9.00 -2.78 18.71
C GLN A 161 -8.38 -4.19 18.73
N ALA A 162 -8.86 -5.08 19.59
CA ALA A 162 -8.41 -6.46 19.65
C ALA A 162 -8.79 -7.23 18.38
N GLU A 163 -10.00 -7.03 17.87
CA GLU A 163 -10.46 -7.59 16.60
C GLU A 163 -9.60 -7.11 15.42
N GLN A 164 -9.32 -5.81 15.35
CA GLN A 164 -8.46 -5.27 14.30
C GLN A 164 -7.03 -5.84 14.36
N ARG A 165 -6.48 -6.03 15.58
CA ARG A 165 -5.18 -6.69 15.74
C ARG A 165 -5.22 -8.14 15.29
N ALA A 166 -6.26 -8.88 15.67
CA ALA A 166 -6.45 -10.27 15.27
C ALA A 166 -6.55 -10.42 13.75
N ARG A 167 -7.32 -9.53 13.08
CA ARG A 167 -7.42 -9.49 11.60
C ARG A 167 -6.05 -9.27 10.95
N LYS A 168 -5.29 -8.28 11.43
CA LYS A 168 -3.93 -8.02 10.92
C LYS A 168 -3.01 -9.23 11.09
N GLU A 169 -3.08 -9.90 12.23
CA GLU A 169 -2.25 -11.08 12.49
C GLU A 169 -2.63 -12.26 11.60
N LEU A 170 -3.92 -12.49 11.33
CA LEU A 170 -4.36 -13.50 10.36
C LEU A 170 -3.80 -13.23 8.96
N VAL A 171 -3.83 -11.97 8.50
CA VAL A 171 -3.24 -11.57 7.22
C VAL A 171 -1.71 -11.75 7.24
N TRP A 172 -1.05 -11.51 8.36
CA TRP A 172 0.39 -11.73 8.47
C TRP A 172 0.76 -13.22 8.48
N GLN A 173 -0.05 -14.09 9.10
CA GLN A 173 0.12 -15.54 9.01
C GLN A 173 -0.02 -16.02 7.56
N LEU A 174 -0.91 -15.40 6.75
CA LEU A 174 -0.94 -15.63 5.32
C LEU A 174 0.40 -15.29 4.66
N GLY A 175 1.02 -14.16 5.00
CA GLY A 175 2.33 -13.77 4.48
C GLY A 175 3.42 -14.80 4.77
N ASP A 176 3.38 -15.42 5.94
CA ASP A 176 4.31 -16.52 6.31
C ASP A 176 4.07 -17.79 5.50
N ALA A 177 2.84 -18.00 5.03
CA ALA A 177 2.47 -19.13 4.18
C ALA A 177 2.80 -18.94 2.69
N VAL A 178 3.12 -17.71 2.26
CA VAL A 178 3.51 -17.40 0.88
C VAL A 178 4.99 -17.70 0.65
N LYS A 179 5.28 -18.52 -0.35
CA LYS A 179 6.62 -18.95 -0.73
C LYS A 179 6.95 -18.50 -2.16
N GLY A 180 8.23 -18.40 -2.45
CA GLY A 180 8.74 -18.01 -3.77
C GLY A 180 9.63 -16.77 -3.71
N PRO A 181 10.27 -16.43 -4.83
CA PRO A 181 11.19 -15.31 -4.93
C PRO A 181 10.44 -13.98 -4.92
N LEU A 182 11.03 -12.96 -4.29
CA LEU A 182 10.58 -11.58 -4.39
C LEU A 182 11.71 -10.73 -5.00
N PRO A 183 11.40 -9.80 -5.92
CA PRO A 183 12.39 -8.86 -6.43
C PRO A 183 13.00 -8.04 -5.29
N LYS A 184 14.32 -7.99 -5.23
CA LYS A 184 15.04 -7.32 -4.12
C LYS A 184 14.69 -5.84 -4.01
N GLN A 185 14.55 -5.16 -5.14
CA GLN A 185 14.22 -3.74 -5.16
C GLN A 185 12.78 -3.48 -4.71
N LEU A 186 11.83 -4.38 -5.03
CA LEU A 186 10.46 -4.29 -4.53
C LEU A 186 10.41 -4.43 -3.00
N VAL A 187 11.16 -5.39 -2.45
CA VAL A 187 11.33 -5.52 -0.99
C VAL A 187 11.99 -4.29 -0.39
N GLY A 188 13.04 -3.76 -1.04
CA GLY A 188 13.72 -2.54 -0.64
C GLY A 188 12.80 -1.31 -0.62
N GLY A 189 11.99 -1.13 -1.66
CA GLY A 189 11.01 -0.05 -1.74
C GLY A 189 9.99 -0.12 -0.59
N ASN A 190 9.49 -1.32 -0.31
CA ASN A 190 8.58 -1.54 0.80
C ASN A 190 9.26 -1.29 2.17
N TYR A 191 10.51 -1.69 2.33
CA TYR A 191 11.30 -1.38 3.53
C TYR A 191 11.43 0.14 3.76
N PHE A 192 11.73 0.92 2.73
CA PHE A 192 11.82 2.38 2.87
C PHE A 192 10.48 3.03 3.18
N ALA A 193 9.38 2.50 2.63
CA ALA A 193 8.04 2.96 2.97
C ALA A 193 7.70 2.71 4.45
N GLU A 194 7.99 1.50 4.96
CA GLU A 194 7.81 1.15 6.37
C GLU A 194 8.71 1.99 7.28
N GLN A 195 9.96 2.22 6.90
CA GLN A 195 10.88 3.08 7.66
C GLN A 195 10.35 4.53 7.75
N ARG A 196 9.83 5.07 6.66
CA ARG A 196 9.22 6.41 6.64
C ARG A 196 8.02 6.46 7.58
N GLN A 197 7.11 5.49 7.47
CA GLN A 197 5.92 5.43 8.32
C GLN A 197 6.27 5.29 9.80
N PHE A 198 7.29 4.49 10.12
CA PHE A 198 7.79 4.34 11.48
C PHE A 198 8.36 5.66 12.02
N ASN A 199 9.18 6.37 11.23
CA ASN A 199 9.73 7.66 11.63
C ASN A 199 8.64 8.71 11.85
N LEU A 200 7.62 8.77 10.99
CA LEU A 200 6.47 9.66 11.19
C LEU A 200 5.71 9.32 12.49
N SER A 201 5.57 8.03 12.79
CA SER A 201 4.95 7.59 14.05
C SER A 201 5.74 8.01 15.28
N LEU A 202 7.07 7.92 15.26
CA LEU A 202 7.93 8.42 16.34
C LEU A 202 7.77 9.92 16.53
N GLN A 203 7.82 10.68 15.45
CA GLN A 203 7.66 12.14 15.46
C GLN A 203 6.29 12.56 16.03
N ALA A 204 5.22 11.90 15.57
CA ALA A 204 3.86 12.19 16.04
C ALA A 204 3.68 11.92 17.55
N ASN A 205 4.43 10.99 18.11
CA ASN A 205 4.40 10.65 19.53
C ASN A 205 5.51 11.37 20.35
N GLY A 206 6.32 12.22 19.73
CA GLY A 206 7.41 12.92 20.41
C GLY A 206 8.52 11.99 20.92
N ILE A 207 8.69 10.81 20.31
CA ILE A 207 9.64 9.79 20.74
C ILE A 207 10.92 9.92 19.92
N ASN A 208 12.06 10.01 20.60
CA ASN A 208 13.37 9.94 19.96
C ASN A 208 13.73 8.49 19.62
N PHE A 209 14.35 8.27 18.46
CA PHE A 209 14.71 6.93 17.98
C PHE A 209 15.67 6.20 18.94
N ASP A 210 16.67 6.92 19.49
CA ASP A 210 17.61 6.30 20.42
C ASP A 210 16.96 5.88 21.74
N GLN A 211 15.98 6.68 22.21
CA GLN A 211 15.18 6.32 23.38
C GLN A 211 14.30 5.10 23.10
N PHE A 212 13.70 5.04 21.91
CA PHE A 212 12.92 3.88 21.48
C PHE A 212 13.78 2.61 21.49
N LEU A 213 14.98 2.65 20.90
CA LEU A 213 15.91 1.51 20.89
C LEU A 213 16.32 1.08 22.29
N LYS A 214 16.65 2.04 23.17
CA LYS A 214 17.00 1.76 24.59
C LYS A 214 15.87 1.05 25.33
N VAL A 215 14.63 1.50 25.14
CA VAL A 215 13.46 0.86 25.79
C VAL A 215 13.24 -0.56 25.28
N ARG A 216 13.53 -0.83 24.01
CA ARG A 216 13.45 -2.18 23.43
C ARG A 216 14.65 -3.05 23.68
N GLY A 217 15.76 -2.50 24.15
CA GLY A 217 17.03 -3.21 24.32
C GLY A 217 17.61 -3.71 22.99
N GLN A 218 17.43 -2.96 21.90
CA GLN A 218 17.86 -3.32 20.56
C GLN A 218 18.93 -2.38 20.03
N THR A 219 19.84 -2.91 19.23
CA THR A 219 20.78 -2.12 18.43
C THR A 219 20.09 -1.59 17.16
N VAL A 220 20.72 -0.62 16.48
CA VAL A 220 20.24 -0.09 15.18
C VAL A 220 20.20 -1.20 14.13
N GLU A 221 21.21 -2.07 14.10
CA GLU A 221 21.34 -3.19 13.17
C GLU A 221 20.22 -4.22 13.36
N GLU A 222 19.96 -4.60 14.61
CA GLU A 222 18.87 -5.53 14.95
C GLU A 222 17.50 -4.93 14.59
N PHE A 223 17.32 -3.64 14.82
CA PHE A 223 16.10 -2.95 14.44
C PHE A 223 15.91 -2.91 12.90
N ARG A 224 16.99 -2.59 12.16
CA ARG A 224 16.93 -2.58 10.67
C ARG A 224 16.63 -3.97 10.12
N ALA A 225 17.25 -5.01 10.64
CA ALA A 225 16.97 -6.39 10.24
C ALA A 225 15.53 -6.79 10.55
N TRP A 226 15.02 -6.44 11.72
CA TRP A 226 13.64 -6.66 12.10
C TRP A 226 12.69 -5.90 11.17
N LEU A 227 12.93 -4.62 10.89
CA LEU A 227 12.08 -3.81 10.02
C LEU A 227 12.06 -4.35 8.59
N HIS A 228 13.21 -4.81 8.09
CA HIS A 228 13.30 -5.43 6.77
C HIS A 228 12.46 -6.72 6.69
N ALA A 229 12.55 -7.58 7.70
CA ALA A 229 11.74 -8.79 7.79
C ALA A 229 10.23 -8.48 7.87
N GLN A 230 9.85 -7.41 8.61
CA GLN A 230 8.45 -6.97 8.66
C GLN A 230 7.97 -6.43 7.31
N ALA A 231 8.80 -5.67 6.60
CA ALA A 231 8.48 -5.16 5.27
C ALA A 231 8.29 -6.28 4.25
N GLU A 232 9.17 -7.29 4.27
CA GLU A 232 9.03 -8.48 3.43
C GLU A 232 7.77 -9.29 3.77
N ARG A 233 7.51 -9.54 5.06
CA ARG A 233 6.31 -10.23 5.53
C ARG A 233 5.04 -9.52 5.08
N LYS A 234 4.99 -8.18 5.21
CA LYS A 234 3.87 -7.36 4.77
C LYS A 234 3.66 -7.44 3.25
N LEU A 235 4.75 -7.38 2.48
CA LEU A 235 4.68 -7.53 1.03
C LEU A 235 4.16 -8.92 0.63
N ARG A 236 4.65 -10.00 1.26
CA ARG A 236 4.13 -11.37 1.06
C ARG A 236 2.65 -11.48 1.40
N SER A 237 2.22 -10.86 2.50
CA SER A 237 0.80 -10.82 2.89
C SER A 237 -0.04 -10.13 1.82
N TRP A 238 0.42 -9.01 1.33
CA TRP A 238 -0.26 -8.23 0.31
C TRP A 238 -0.39 -8.98 -1.04
N LEU A 239 0.69 -9.62 -1.50
CA LEU A 239 0.69 -10.45 -2.69
C LEU A 239 -0.11 -11.76 -2.46
N GLY A 240 -0.02 -12.33 -1.27
CA GLY A 240 -0.77 -13.53 -0.89
C GLY A 240 -2.28 -13.35 -0.94
N LEU A 241 -2.78 -12.17 -0.58
CA LEU A 241 -4.22 -11.86 -0.73
C LEU A 241 -4.66 -11.87 -2.20
N LEU A 242 -3.81 -11.42 -3.14
CA LEU A 242 -4.13 -11.53 -4.58
C LEU A 242 -4.19 -12.98 -5.03
N LEU A 243 -3.24 -13.81 -4.59
CA LEU A 243 -3.22 -15.26 -4.90
C LEU A 243 -4.45 -15.99 -4.32
N VAL A 244 -4.85 -15.66 -3.09
CA VAL A 244 -6.07 -16.21 -2.48
C VAL A 244 -7.30 -15.75 -3.25
N ALA A 245 -7.38 -14.46 -3.63
CA ALA A 245 -8.49 -13.95 -4.41
C ALA A 245 -8.66 -14.67 -5.76
N GLU A 246 -7.55 -14.95 -6.43
CA GLU A 246 -7.54 -15.72 -7.69
C GLU A 246 -7.99 -17.16 -7.45
N LYS A 247 -7.40 -17.83 -6.46
CA LYS A 247 -7.68 -19.25 -6.14
C LYS A 247 -9.13 -19.50 -5.71
N GLU A 248 -9.71 -18.57 -4.96
CA GLU A 248 -11.08 -18.66 -4.44
C GLU A 248 -12.12 -17.98 -5.35
N GLY A 249 -11.71 -17.46 -6.52
CA GLY A 249 -12.63 -16.83 -7.48
C GLY A 249 -13.27 -15.54 -6.96
N LEU A 250 -12.56 -14.77 -6.14
CA LEU A 250 -13.04 -13.55 -5.48
C LEU A 250 -12.82 -12.28 -6.32
N ALA A 251 -12.50 -12.41 -7.60
CA ALA A 251 -12.30 -11.28 -8.49
C ALA A 251 -13.56 -10.39 -8.56
N PRO A 252 -13.43 -9.07 -8.48
CA PRO A 252 -14.56 -8.17 -8.70
C PRO A 252 -14.99 -8.15 -10.17
N THR A 253 -16.27 -7.88 -10.41
CA THR A 253 -16.79 -7.66 -11.77
C THR A 253 -16.36 -6.29 -12.32
N ASP A 254 -16.42 -6.11 -13.64
CA ASP A 254 -16.07 -4.83 -14.27
C ASP A 254 -16.97 -3.69 -13.78
N ALA A 255 -18.27 -3.94 -13.60
CA ALA A 255 -19.20 -2.95 -13.06
C ALA A 255 -18.83 -2.50 -11.62
N GLU A 256 -18.36 -3.41 -10.78
CA GLU A 256 -17.90 -3.07 -9.42
C GLU A 256 -16.59 -2.25 -9.45
N VAL A 257 -15.70 -2.57 -10.39
CA VAL A 257 -14.46 -1.80 -10.59
C VAL A 257 -14.79 -0.39 -11.06
N GLU A 258 -15.68 -0.22 -12.04
CA GLU A 258 -16.11 1.10 -12.53
C GLU A 258 -16.78 1.92 -11.42
N ALA A 259 -17.69 1.32 -10.66
CA ALA A 259 -18.36 1.99 -9.54
C ALA A 259 -17.37 2.43 -8.45
N ALA A 260 -16.39 1.59 -8.13
CA ALA A 260 -15.35 1.92 -7.14
C ALA A 260 -14.37 2.97 -7.68
N ALA A 261 -13.99 2.91 -8.97
CA ALA A 261 -13.08 3.86 -9.59
C ALA A 261 -13.65 5.29 -9.62
N ALA A 262 -14.98 5.43 -9.74
CA ALA A 262 -15.65 6.74 -9.70
C ALA A 262 -15.47 7.49 -8.36
N HIS A 263 -15.13 6.78 -7.28
CA HIS A 263 -14.92 7.33 -5.94
C HIS A 263 -13.44 7.22 -5.49
N TRP A 264 -12.57 6.72 -6.35
CA TRP A 264 -11.17 6.51 -6.02
C TRP A 264 -10.35 7.77 -6.28
N ASP A 265 -9.78 8.33 -5.24
CA ASP A 265 -8.82 9.42 -5.35
C ASP A 265 -7.41 8.90 -5.00
N ALA A 266 -6.67 8.54 -6.03
CA ALA A 266 -5.30 8.04 -5.91
C ALA A 266 -4.33 9.04 -5.24
N LYS A 267 -4.66 10.34 -5.25
CA LYS A 267 -3.86 11.36 -4.57
C LYS A 267 -3.98 11.28 -3.05
N LEU A 268 -5.13 10.82 -2.55
CA LEU A 268 -5.33 10.60 -1.11
C LEU A 268 -4.52 9.41 -0.60
N ASP A 269 -4.30 8.40 -1.46
CA ASP A 269 -3.48 7.24 -1.11
C ASP A 269 -1.96 7.54 -1.14
N GLY A 270 -1.55 8.74 -1.58
CA GLY A 270 -0.15 9.19 -1.62
C GLY A 270 0.71 8.46 -2.66
N GLU A 271 0.12 7.68 -3.53
CA GLU A 271 0.80 6.94 -4.59
C GLU A 271 0.92 7.76 -5.87
N ARG A 272 2.04 7.59 -6.58
CA ARG A 272 2.17 8.02 -7.97
C ARG A 272 1.18 7.23 -8.81
N THR A 273 0.36 7.91 -9.59
CA THR A 273 -0.64 7.28 -10.44
C THR A 273 -0.17 7.20 -11.87
N PHE A 274 -0.33 6.04 -12.47
CA PHE A 274 -0.22 5.83 -13.90
C PHE A 274 -1.63 5.46 -14.41
N PRO A 275 -2.30 6.33 -15.21
CA PRO A 275 -3.73 6.18 -15.52
C PRO A 275 -4.12 4.83 -16.12
N ALA A 276 -3.25 4.21 -16.91
CA ALA A 276 -3.50 2.87 -17.47
C ALA A 276 -3.61 1.77 -16.39
N ASN A 277 -3.07 2.01 -15.19
CA ASN A 277 -3.17 1.08 -14.07
C ASN A 277 -4.32 1.37 -13.12
N ASP A 278 -5.03 2.49 -13.22
CA ASP A 278 -6.01 2.89 -12.22
C ASP A 278 -7.12 1.85 -12.05
N ALA A 279 -7.73 1.39 -13.13
CA ALA A 279 -8.73 0.33 -13.08
C ALA A 279 -8.16 -0.99 -12.52
N ARG A 280 -6.91 -1.32 -12.83
CA ARG A 280 -6.21 -2.51 -12.32
C ARG A 280 -5.94 -2.40 -10.82
N LYS A 281 -5.50 -1.25 -10.33
CA LYS A 281 -5.30 -0.98 -8.90
C LYS A 281 -6.60 -1.11 -8.12
N VAL A 282 -7.69 -0.52 -8.63
CA VAL A 282 -9.02 -0.66 -8.02
C VAL A 282 -9.45 -2.12 -7.98
N ARG A 283 -9.28 -2.87 -9.07
CA ARG A 283 -9.57 -4.30 -9.14
C ARG A 283 -8.77 -5.10 -8.11
N GLN A 284 -7.47 -4.88 -8.02
CA GLN A 284 -6.60 -5.56 -7.06
C GLN A 284 -6.94 -5.20 -5.61
N ARG A 285 -7.30 -3.95 -5.34
CA ARG A 285 -7.74 -3.52 -4.02
C ARG A 285 -9.00 -4.25 -3.60
N LEU A 286 -10.05 -4.25 -4.44
CA LEU A 286 -11.30 -4.97 -4.16
C LEU A 286 -11.08 -6.47 -3.98
N ALA A 287 -10.24 -7.08 -4.83
CA ALA A 287 -9.89 -8.50 -4.72
C ALA A 287 -9.21 -8.80 -3.38
N ARG A 288 -8.27 -7.97 -2.93
CA ARG A 288 -7.59 -8.14 -1.63
C ARG A 288 -8.54 -7.94 -0.45
N GLU A 289 -9.41 -6.93 -0.50
CA GLU A 289 -10.42 -6.71 0.54
C GLU A 289 -11.35 -7.93 0.69
N ARG A 290 -11.75 -8.55 -0.41
CA ARG A 290 -12.55 -9.78 -0.41
C ARG A 290 -11.77 -10.98 0.12
N ALA A 291 -10.51 -11.13 -0.28
CA ALA A 291 -9.64 -12.19 0.23
C ALA A 291 -9.37 -12.04 1.73
N GLU A 292 -9.18 -10.81 2.22
CA GLU A 292 -9.06 -10.54 3.64
C GLU A 292 -10.34 -10.92 4.40
N GLN A 293 -11.51 -10.51 3.90
CA GLN A 293 -12.81 -10.88 4.47
C GLN A 293 -13.02 -12.39 4.46
N PHE A 294 -12.63 -13.06 3.39
CA PHE A 294 -12.71 -14.52 3.28
C PHE A 294 -11.84 -15.20 4.34
N ILE A 295 -10.55 -14.82 4.45
CA ILE A 295 -9.65 -15.37 5.46
C ILE A 295 -10.16 -15.10 6.87
N VAL A 296 -10.59 -13.89 7.17
CA VAL A 296 -11.17 -13.55 8.48
C VAL A 296 -12.44 -14.32 8.75
N GLY A 297 -13.26 -14.57 7.74
CA GLY A 297 -14.51 -15.35 7.83
C GLY A 297 -14.29 -16.85 8.10
N LEU A 298 -13.15 -17.41 7.67
CA LEU A 298 -12.78 -18.80 7.96
C LEU A 298 -12.49 -19.04 9.46
N TYR A 299 -12.20 -17.97 10.20
CA TYR A 299 -11.87 -18.01 11.64
C TYR A 299 -12.89 -17.17 12.41
N PRO A 300 -14.12 -17.68 12.57
CA PRO A 300 -15.12 -17.01 13.38
C PRO A 300 -14.51 -16.82 14.76
N HIS A 301 -14.39 -15.59 15.16
CA HIS A 301 -13.89 -15.20 16.46
C HIS A 301 -14.71 -15.93 17.52
N ALA A 302 -14.06 -16.76 18.32
CA ALA A 302 -14.68 -17.18 19.56
C ALA A 302 -15.02 -15.88 20.28
N ALA A 303 -16.31 -15.55 20.32
CA ALA A 303 -16.78 -14.41 21.07
C ALA A 303 -16.14 -14.53 22.46
N ALA A 304 -15.33 -13.54 22.84
CA ALA A 304 -14.76 -13.49 24.18
C ALA A 304 -15.94 -13.61 25.15
N ARG A 305 -16.03 -14.74 25.79
CA ARG A 305 -17.02 -15.01 26.85
C ARG A 305 -16.69 -14.20 28.09
#